data_c77f84cfc7e12d931e74c63ebc01aee8
#
_entry.id   c77f84cfc7e12d931e74c63ebc01aee8
#
_cell.length_a   1.000
_cell.length_b   1.000
_cell.length_c   1.000
_cell.angle_alpha   90.00
_cell.angle_beta   90.00
_cell.angle_gamma   90.00
#
_symmetry.space_group_name_H-M   'P 1'
#
loop_
_entity.id
_entity.type
_entity.pdbx_description
1 polymer ?
#
loop_
_entity_poly.entity_id
_entity_poly.type
_entity_poly.pdbx_seq_one_letter_code
_entity_poly.pdbx_strand_id
1 'polypeptide(L)'
;MADGNEYTIGEAADALGVSSKALRHWEALGLIAPARTWSDHRVYSEADLERGAAIALYRGVGVPLAQIAQLLDASGPTLTRALKHHQEALASRRR
;
A
#
# COMPACT_ATOMS: atom_id res chain seq x y z
N MET A 1 10.77 -5.74 -17.89
CA MET A 1 10.35 -5.78 -18.06
C MET A 1 9.54 -5.48 -17.23
N ALA A 2 8.93 -5.67 -17.28
CA ALA A 2 8.06 -5.30 -16.62
C ALA A 2 8.25 -5.10 -15.31
N ASP A 3 8.92 -5.65 -14.90
CA ASP A 3 9.26 -5.40 -13.77
C ASP A 3 9.45 -4.08 -13.58
N GLY A 4 9.52 -3.39 -14.42
CA GLY A 4 9.83 -2.09 -14.24
C GLY A 4 8.75 -1.17 -13.86
N ASN A 5 7.65 -1.63 -13.41
CA ASN A 5 6.59 -0.74 -13.02
C ASN A 5 6.99 0.04 -11.80
N GLU A 6 7.18 1.34 -12.00
CA GLU A 6 7.51 2.26 -10.95
C GLU A 6 6.53 3.41 -11.00
N TYR A 7 6.16 3.92 -9.84
CA TYR A 7 5.12 4.93 -9.73
C TYR A 7 5.61 6.11 -8.92
N THR A 8 5.24 7.32 -9.36
CA THR A 8 5.49 8.51 -8.55
C THR A 8 4.51 8.50 -7.38
N ILE A 9 4.73 9.40 -6.42
CA ILE A 9 3.80 9.49 -5.29
C ILE A 9 2.41 9.86 -5.77
N GLY A 10 2.30 10.71 -6.78
CA GLY A 10 0.98 11.08 -7.32
C GLY A 10 0.29 9.89 -7.97
N GLU A 11 1.03 9.11 -8.75
CA GLU A 11 0.48 7.93 -9.39
C GLU A 11 0.07 6.88 -8.37
N ALA A 12 0.89 6.68 -7.34
CA ALA A 12 0.58 5.73 -6.29
C ALA A 12 -0.66 6.17 -5.51
N ALA A 13 -0.77 7.46 -5.20
CA ALA A 13 -1.93 7.98 -4.50
C ALA A 13 -3.20 7.75 -5.30
N ASP A 14 -3.15 8.02 -6.61
CA ASP A 14 -4.30 7.79 -7.47
C ASP A 14 -4.68 6.31 -7.49
N ALA A 15 -3.69 5.44 -7.64
CA ALA A 15 -3.95 4.01 -7.71
C ALA A 15 -4.58 3.49 -6.42
N LEU A 16 -4.17 4.04 -5.28
CA LEU A 16 -4.65 3.59 -3.98
C LEU A 16 -5.89 4.33 -3.51
N GLY A 17 -6.27 5.39 -4.19
CA GLY A 17 -7.43 6.18 -3.78
C GLY A 17 -7.19 6.98 -2.52
N VAL A 18 -5.95 7.40 -2.29
CA VAL A 18 -5.60 8.19 -1.11
C VAL A 18 -4.85 9.43 -1.54
N SER A 19 -4.57 10.33 -0.60
CA SER A 19 -3.83 11.54 -0.92
C SER A 19 -2.32 11.29 -0.84
N SER A 20 -1.55 12.12 -1.52
CA SER A 20 -0.10 12.07 -1.39
C SER A 20 0.32 12.33 0.05
N LYS A 21 -0.42 13.18 0.75
CA LYS A 21 -0.14 13.46 2.16
C LYS A 21 -0.27 12.20 3.00
N ALA A 22 -1.29 11.38 2.70
CA ALA A 22 -1.47 10.12 3.43
C ALA A 22 -0.29 9.21 3.22
N LEU A 23 0.21 9.10 1.98
CA LEU A 23 1.36 8.26 1.69
C LEU A 23 2.60 8.72 2.43
N ARG A 24 2.83 10.04 2.48
CA ARG A 24 3.97 10.57 3.23
C ARG A 24 3.84 10.26 4.71
N HIS A 25 2.63 10.36 5.23
CA HIS A 25 2.36 10.08 6.63
C HIS A 25 2.64 8.61 6.94
N TRP A 26 2.19 7.71 6.06
CA TRP A 26 2.44 6.27 6.23
C TRP A 26 3.93 5.97 6.20
N GLU A 27 4.67 6.64 5.33
CA GLU A 27 6.11 6.47 5.27
C GLU A 27 6.76 6.94 6.58
N ALA A 28 6.32 8.08 7.10
CA ALA A 28 6.87 8.61 8.35
C ALA A 28 6.63 7.64 9.51
N LEU A 29 5.54 6.89 9.47
CA LEU A 29 5.23 5.92 10.50
C LEU A 29 5.89 4.57 10.28
N GLY A 30 6.62 4.43 9.17
CA GLY A 30 7.29 3.17 8.86
C GLY A 30 6.37 2.12 8.27
N LEU A 31 5.17 2.50 7.85
CA LEU A 31 4.22 1.55 7.27
C LEU A 31 4.56 1.18 5.84
N ILE A 32 5.20 2.09 5.12
CA ILE A 32 5.57 1.88 3.75
C ILE A 32 6.93 2.53 3.53
N ALA A 33 7.74 1.96 2.67
CA ALA A 33 9.11 2.43 2.50
C ALA A 33 9.47 2.46 1.01
N PRO A 34 9.00 3.49 0.29
CA PRO A 34 9.32 3.58 -1.13
C PRO A 34 10.81 3.86 -1.32
N ALA A 35 11.33 3.40 -2.46
CA ALA A 35 12.70 3.70 -2.82
C ALA A 35 12.82 5.17 -3.19
N ARG A 36 14.05 5.63 -3.32
CA ARG A 36 14.34 6.99 -3.77
C ARG A 36 15.23 6.92 -4.99
N THR A 37 15.00 7.81 -5.94
CA THR A 37 15.90 7.94 -7.07
C THR A 37 17.14 8.67 -6.63
N TRP A 38 18.14 8.72 -7.51
CA TRP A 38 19.37 9.45 -7.20
C TRP A 38 19.11 10.95 -6.99
N SER A 39 17.97 11.46 -7.50
CA SER A 39 17.59 12.85 -7.27
C SER A 39 16.63 12.98 -6.10
N ASP A 40 16.51 11.92 -5.28
CA ASP A 40 15.76 11.93 -4.03
C ASP A 40 14.24 12.02 -4.22
N HIS A 41 13.74 11.57 -5.35
CA HIS A 41 12.30 11.47 -5.55
C HIS A 41 11.82 10.09 -5.14
N ARG A 42 10.62 10.01 -4.57
CA ARG A 42 10.05 8.74 -4.16
C ARG A 42 9.60 7.93 -5.36
N VAL A 43 9.88 6.64 -5.31
CA VAL A 43 9.48 5.71 -6.35
C VAL A 43 8.79 4.53 -5.68
N TYR A 44 7.56 4.27 -6.06
CA TYR A 44 6.76 3.20 -5.48
C TYR A 44 6.74 2.01 -6.42
N SER A 45 7.01 0.82 -5.88
CA SER A 45 6.99 -0.41 -6.65
C SER A 45 5.60 -1.04 -6.58
N GLU A 46 5.41 -2.13 -7.34
CA GLU A 46 4.18 -2.90 -7.22
C GLU A 46 3.99 -3.43 -5.81
N ALA A 47 5.08 -3.87 -5.17
CA ALA A 47 5.00 -4.35 -3.80
C ALA A 47 4.57 -3.24 -2.85
N ASP A 48 5.07 -2.03 -3.10
CA ASP A 48 4.65 -0.88 -2.30
C ASP A 48 3.16 -0.61 -2.46
N LEU A 49 2.65 -0.73 -3.69
CA LEU A 49 1.23 -0.52 -3.92
C LEU A 49 0.39 -1.59 -3.24
N GLU A 50 0.85 -2.84 -3.25
CA GLU A 50 0.14 -3.90 -2.55
C GLU A 50 0.09 -3.63 -1.05
N ARG A 51 1.20 -3.22 -0.49
CA ARG A 51 1.23 -2.90 0.93
C ARG A 51 0.34 -1.71 1.24
N GLY A 52 0.37 -0.70 0.37
CA GLY A 52 -0.51 0.46 0.53
C GLY A 52 -1.97 0.09 0.44
N ALA A 53 -2.31 -0.84 -0.44
CA ALA A 53 -3.69 -1.30 -0.55
C ALA A 53 -4.15 -1.98 0.73
N ALA A 54 -3.28 -2.77 1.36
CA ALA A 54 -3.60 -3.40 2.63
C ALA A 54 -3.82 -2.37 3.72
N ILE A 55 -2.97 -1.33 3.77
CA ILE A 55 -3.12 -0.26 4.74
C ILE A 55 -4.46 0.44 4.53
N ALA A 56 -4.79 0.77 3.29
CA ALA A 56 -6.04 1.46 2.98
C ALA A 56 -7.24 0.60 3.37
N LEU A 57 -7.16 -0.70 3.13
CA LEU A 57 -8.25 -1.60 3.48
C LEU A 57 -8.48 -1.63 4.99
N TYR A 58 -7.42 -1.76 5.78
CA TYR A 58 -7.55 -1.74 7.22
C TYR A 58 -8.12 -0.42 7.71
N ARG A 59 -7.63 0.69 7.14
CA ARG A 59 -8.14 2.00 7.52
C ARG A 59 -9.63 2.12 7.20
N GLY A 60 -10.02 1.54 6.08
CA GLY A 60 -11.41 1.61 5.66
C GLY A 60 -12.37 0.91 6.62
N VAL A 61 -11.87 -0.07 7.39
CA VAL A 61 -12.69 -0.76 8.38
C VAL A 61 -12.40 -0.28 9.78
N GLY A 62 -11.65 0.82 9.92
CA GLY A 62 -11.49 1.46 11.23
C GLY A 62 -10.30 1.02 12.06
N VAL A 63 -9.36 0.29 11.48
CA VAL A 63 -8.19 -0.13 12.24
C VAL A 63 -7.22 1.04 12.38
N PRO A 64 -6.78 1.37 13.59
CA PRO A 64 -5.82 2.46 13.77
C PRO A 64 -4.48 2.15 13.10
N LEU A 65 -3.81 3.19 12.61
CA LEU A 65 -2.54 3.01 11.90
C LEU A 65 -1.49 2.27 12.73
N ALA A 66 -1.46 2.51 14.03
CA ALA A 66 -0.49 1.82 14.89
C ALA A 66 -0.72 0.32 14.90
N GLN A 67 -1.98 -0.10 14.89
CA GLN A 67 -2.30 -1.52 14.82
C GLN A 67 -2.00 -2.12 13.46
N ILE A 68 -2.20 -1.35 12.41
CA ILE A 68 -1.92 -1.82 11.06
C ILE A 68 -0.44 -2.21 10.95
N ALA A 69 0.45 -1.39 11.51
CA ALA A 69 1.86 -1.71 11.48
C ALA A 69 2.14 -3.07 12.09
N GLN A 70 1.53 -3.36 13.23
CA GLN A 70 1.73 -4.63 13.90
C GLN A 70 1.18 -5.79 13.07
N LEU A 71 0.02 -5.61 12.49
CA LEU A 71 -0.60 -6.66 11.68
C LEU A 71 0.23 -6.98 10.45
N LEU A 72 0.73 -5.96 9.77
CA LEU A 72 1.54 -6.15 8.58
C LEU A 72 2.86 -6.84 8.91
N ASP A 73 3.50 -6.41 9.99
CA ASP A 73 4.78 -6.99 10.38
C ASP A 73 4.62 -8.44 10.83
N ALA A 74 3.55 -8.74 11.53
CA ALA A 74 3.34 -10.09 12.07
C ALA A 74 3.05 -11.10 10.97
N SER A 75 2.32 -10.67 9.91
CA SER A 75 1.91 -11.58 8.85
C SER A 75 2.72 -11.45 7.58
N GLY A 76 3.28 -10.28 7.36
CA GLY A 76 4.14 -10.04 6.21
C GLY A 76 3.45 -10.32 4.89
N PRO A 77 4.18 -10.92 3.95
CA PRO A 77 3.64 -11.17 2.61
C PRO A 77 2.40 -12.04 2.59
N THR A 78 2.29 -12.96 3.55
CA THR A 78 1.14 -13.84 3.59
C THR A 78 -0.14 -13.06 3.83
N LEU A 79 -0.10 -12.10 4.74
CA LEU A 79 -1.27 -11.28 5.01
C LEU A 79 -1.62 -10.44 3.80
N THR A 80 -0.63 -9.84 3.16
CA THR A 80 -0.87 -9.02 1.98
C THR A 80 -1.56 -9.83 0.89
N ARG A 81 -1.10 -11.06 0.68
CA ARG A 81 -1.69 -11.93 -0.32
C ARG A 81 -3.13 -12.28 0.02
N ALA A 82 -3.38 -12.56 1.28
CA ALA A 82 -4.73 -12.89 1.73
C ALA A 82 -5.69 -11.74 1.53
N LEU A 83 -5.24 -10.52 1.84
CA LEU A 83 -6.06 -9.34 1.67
C LEU A 83 -6.36 -9.09 0.21
N LYS A 84 -5.39 -9.26 -0.66
CA LYS A 84 -5.58 -9.08 -2.08
C LYS A 84 -6.62 -10.07 -2.60
N HIS A 85 -6.52 -11.32 -2.17
CA HIS A 85 -7.48 -12.35 -2.58
C HIS A 85 -8.88 -12.00 -2.11
N HIS A 86 -8.99 -11.52 -0.88
CA HIS A 86 -10.27 -11.12 -0.33
C HIS A 86 -10.91 -9.98 -1.14
N GLN A 87 -10.11 -9.01 -1.53
CA GLN A 87 -10.60 -7.91 -2.35
C GLN A 87 -11.12 -8.40 -3.68
N GLU A 88 -10.43 -9.33 -4.29
CA GLU A 88 -10.88 -9.91 -5.56
C GLU A 88 -12.21 -10.62 -5.41
N ALA A 89 -12.37 -11.36 -4.33
CA ALA A 89 -13.63 -12.03 -4.07
C ALA A 89 -14.77 -11.05 -3.89
N LEU A 90 -14.53 -9.97 -3.17
CA LEU A 90 -15.55 -8.95 -2.96
C LEU A 90 -15.92 -8.27 -4.28
N ALA A 91 -14.93 -7.98 -5.11
CA ALA A 91 -15.18 -7.38 -6.40
C ALA A 91 -16.05 -8.29 -7.26
N SER A 92 -15.79 -9.59 -7.23
CA SER A 92 -16.58 -10.54 -7.98
C SER A 92 -18.04 -10.54 -7.54
N ARG A 93 -18.27 -10.41 -6.26
CA ARG A 93 -19.63 -10.42 -5.75
C ARG A 93 -20.43 -9.23 -6.18
N ARG A 94 -19.78 -8.17 -6.54
CA ARG A 94 -20.51 -6.97 -6.93
C ARG A 94 -21.18 -7.08 -8.27
N ARG A 95 -20.79 -8.04 -9.05
CA ARG A 95 -21.39 -8.18 -10.37
C ARG A 95 -22.75 -8.78 -10.39
#